data_921678277316e670695dc30d8f040355
#
_entry.id   921678277316e670695dc30d8f040355
#
_cell.length_a   1.000
_cell.length_b   1.000
_cell.length_c   1.000
_cell.angle_alpha   90.00
_cell.angle_beta   90.00
_cell.angle_gamma   90.00
#
_symmetry.space_group_name_H-M   'P 1'
#
loop_
_entity.id
_entity.type
_entity.pdbx_description
1 polymer ?
#
loop_
_entity_poly.entity_id
_entity_poly.type
_entity_poly.pdbx_seq_one_letter_code
_entity_poly.pdbx_strand_id
1 'polypeptide(L)'
;MWFRKGRGTRDQIANIRWIIKKAREFQKNIYFCLNGYAKAFNYVDHNKLWKILKEMGMPDHLTCLLRNLYAGQEAAVRTGHGTTDWYQIGRGVRQGCILSFCLFNLYAEHIMRNTELEEAQAGIKIARRNINNLRYAGDTTLMAETEEELKNLLMKVKEESEKVGLNLNIQKT
;
A
#
# COMPACT_ATOMS: atom_id res chain seq x y z
N MET A 1 -6.91 3.12 5.16
CA MET A 1 -6.24 4.41 5.47
C MET A 1 -4.95 4.10 6.23
N TRP A 2 -3.80 4.31 5.62
CA TRP A 2 -2.48 3.79 6.01
C TRP A 2 -1.81 4.56 7.15
N PHE A 3 -2.04 5.87 7.27
CA PHE A 3 -1.54 6.71 8.35
C PHE A 3 -2.71 7.41 9.06
N ARG A 4 -3.15 6.90 10.19
CA ARG A 4 -4.15 7.54 11.05
C ARG A 4 -3.45 8.17 12.26
N LYS A 5 -3.84 9.41 12.60
CA LYS A 5 -3.43 10.06 13.84
C LYS A 5 -3.80 9.17 15.05
N GLY A 6 -2.85 8.87 15.92
CA GLY A 6 -3.07 8.04 17.12
C GLY A 6 -3.08 6.52 16.86
N ARG A 7 -2.72 6.05 15.66
CA ARG A 7 -2.56 4.63 15.35
C ARG A 7 -1.10 4.32 15.04
N GLY A 8 -0.49 3.48 15.84
CA GLY A 8 0.92 3.09 15.71
C GLY A 8 1.11 1.59 15.43
N THR A 9 2.36 1.19 15.31
CA THR A 9 2.75 -0.24 15.17
C THR A 9 2.24 -1.09 16.33
N ARG A 10 2.18 -0.52 17.55
CA ARG A 10 1.64 -1.21 18.74
C ARG A 10 0.20 -1.64 18.55
N ASP A 11 -0.65 -0.81 17.92
CA ASP A 11 -2.05 -1.14 17.65
C ASP A 11 -2.16 -2.29 16.65
N GLN A 12 -1.29 -2.32 15.63
CA GLN A 12 -1.27 -3.42 14.65
C GLN A 12 -0.82 -4.74 15.29
N ILE A 13 0.19 -4.70 16.15
CA ILE A 13 0.62 -5.86 16.93
C ILE A 13 -0.51 -6.35 17.84
N ALA A 14 -1.22 -5.44 18.50
CA ALA A 14 -2.36 -5.78 19.35
C ALA A 14 -3.49 -6.43 18.53
N ASN A 15 -3.78 -5.91 17.33
CA ASN A 15 -4.77 -6.49 16.42
C ASN A 15 -4.38 -7.92 16.00
N ILE A 16 -3.13 -8.13 15.58
CA ILE A 16 -2.65 -9.46 15.20
C ILE A 16 -2.73 -10.44 16.38
N ARG A 17 -2.27 -10.03 17.56
CA ARG A 17 -2.37 -10.84 18.78
C ARG A 17 -3.81 -11.19 19.13
N TRP A 18 -4.72 -10.23 19.00
CA TRP A 18 -6.14 -10.46 19.24
C TRP A 18 -6.71 -11.47 18.23
N ILE A 19 -6.38 -11.36 16.95
CA ILE A 19 -6.81 -12.30 15.90
C ILE A 19 -6.29 -13.71 16.20
N ILE A 20 -5.00 -13.85 16.53
CA ILE A 20 -4.39 -15.14 16.89
C ILE A 20 -5.08 -15.75 18.11
N LYS A 21 -5.34 -14.94 19.16
CA LYS A 21 -6.05 -15.39 20.35
C LYS A 21 -7.44 -15.91 19.99
N LYS A 22 -8.20 -15.14 19.20
CA LYS A 22 -9.55 -15.54 18.78
C LYS A 22 -9.55 -16.80 17.93
N ALA A 23 -8.63 -16.93 16.98
CA ALA A 23 -8.53 -18.14 16.19
C ALA A 23 -8.25 -19.39 17.05
N ARG A 24 -7.36 -19.27 18.05
CA ARG A 24 -7.11 -20.36 19.00
C ARG A 24 -8.36 -20.71 19.81
N GLU A 25 -9.11 -19.71 20.29
CA GLU A 25 -10.38 -19.94 21.01
C GLU A 25 -11.40 -20.72 20.16
N PHE A 26 -11.42 -20.47 18.84
CA PHE A 26 -12.33 -21.13 17.90
C PHE A 26 -11.68 -22.34 17.18
N GLN A 27 -10.48 -22.76 17.58
CA GLN A 27 -9.73 -23.88 16.98
C GLN A 27 -9.57 -23.75 15.46
N LYS A 28 -9.35 -22.53 14.97
CA LYS A 28 -9.16 -22.23 13.54
C LYS A 28 -7.68 -22.07 13.19
N ASN A 29 -7.28 -22.65 12.08
CA ASN A 29 -5.97 -22.39 11.51
C ASN A 29 -5.92 -20.97 10.93
N ILE A 30 -4.78 -20.32 11.07
CA ILE A 30 -4.53 -19.02 10.46
C ILE A 30 -3.18 -19.06 9.76
N TYR A 31 -3.19 -18.59 8.52
CA TYR A 31 -2.01 -18.35 7.72
C TYR A 31 -1.83 -16.83 7.54
N PHE A 32 -0.61 -16.37 7.69
CA PHE A 32 -0.25 -14.95 7.52
C PHE A 32 0.77 -14.80 6.39
N CYS A 33 0.60 -13.78 5.57
CA CYS A 33 1.58 -13.33 4.61
C CYS A 33 1.85 -11.84 4.84
N LEU A 34 3.07 -11.50 5.22
CA LEU A 34 3.50 -10.11 5.39
C LEU A 34 4.17 -9.67 4.08
N ASN A 35 3.58 -8.71 3.43
CA ASN A 35 4.09 -8.18 2.18
C ASN A 35 4.24 -6.65 2.24
N GLY A 36 5.23 -6.15 1.55
CA GLY A 36 5.47 -4.72 1.37
C GLY A 36 5.88 -4.44 -0.06
N TYR A 37 5.96 -3.16 -0.42
CA TYR A 37 6.39 -2.76 -1.74
C TYR A 37 7.90 -2.47 -1.78
N ALA A 38 8.56 -2.88 -2.85
CA ALA A 38 9.94 -2.50 -3.10
C ALA A 38 10.00 -1.02 -3.49
N LYS A 39 10.73 -0.22 -2.71
CA LYS A 39 10.92 1.23 -2.97
C LYS A 39 9.62 1.97 -3.31
N ALA A 40 8.54 1.70 -2.56
CA ALA A 40 7.17 2.12 -2.81
C ALA A 40 7.04 3.58 -3.31
N PHE A 41 7.65 4.54 -2.58
CA PHE A 41 7.58 5.96 -2.93
C PHE A 41 8.29 6.31 -4.24
N ASN A 42 9.32 5.58 -4.63
CA ASN A 42 10.11 5.86 -5.84
C ASN A 42 9.41 5.37 -7.12
N TYR A 43 8.50 4.41 -7.00
CA TYR A 43 7.86 3.76 -8.15
C TYR A 43 6.45 4.25 -8.45
N VAL A 44 5.92 5.24 -7.71
CA VAL A 44 4.63 5.85 -8.02
C VAL A 44 4.70 6.52 -9.39
N ASP A 45 3.92 6.03 -10.34
CA ASP A 45 3.81 6.63 -11.67
C ASP A 45 2.90 7.87 -11.60
N HIS A 46 3.40 9.04 -12.02
CA HIS A 46 2.65 10.29 -11.94
C HIS A 46 1.38 10.26 -12.79
N ASN A 47 1.42 9.70 -14.00
CA ASN A 47 0.24 9.66 -14.87
C ASN A 47 -0.85 8.77 -14.30
N LYS A 48 -0.46 7.61 -13.78
CA LYS A 48 -1.37 6.71 -13.08
C LYS A 48 -1.91 7.33 -11.80
N LEU A 49 -1.07 8.04 -11.04
CA LEU A 49 -1.49 8.74 -9.83
C LEU A 49 -2.61 9.75 -10.13
N TRP A 50 -2.45 10.59 -11.16
CA TRP A 50 -3.47 11.59 -11.50
C TRP A 50 -4.78 10.94 -11.92
N LYS A 51 -4.72 9.84 -12.66
CA LYS A 51 -5.90 9.06 -13.04
C LYS A 51 -6.60 8.48 -11.81
N ILE A 52 -5.85 7.85 -10.92
CA ILE A 52 -6.35 7.26 -9.67
C ILE A 52 -7.03 8.33 -8.79
N LEU A 53 -6.40 9.50 -8.61
CA LEU A 53 -6.99 10.58 -7.82
C LEU A 53 -8.34 11.03 -8.39
N LYS A 54 -8.46 11.11 -9.69
CA LYS A 54 -9.71 11.46 -10.37
C LYS A 54 -10.77 10.36 -10.19
N GLU A 55 -10.41 9.09 -10.36
CA GLU A 55 -11.31 7.94 -10.12
C GLU A 55 -11.78 7.85 -8.66
N MET A 56 -10.96 8.28 -7.72
CA MET A 56 -11.31 8.36 -6.30
C MET A 56 -12.14 9.59 -5.94
N GLY A 57 -12.55 10.41 -6.92
CA GLY A 57 -13.44 11.56 -6.73
C GLY A 57 -12.72 12.83 -6.26
N MET A 58 -11.38 12.94 -6.43
CA MET A 58 -10.68 14.18 -6.14
C MET A 58 -11.05 15.27 -7.14
N PRO A 59 -11.42 16.50 -6.69
CA PRO A 59 -11.76 17.59 -7.57
C PRO A 59 -10.65 17.94 -8.57
N ASP A 60 -11.02 18.26 -9.82
CA ASP A 60 -10.07 18.52 -10.90
C ASP A 60 -9.08 19.66 -10.58
N HIS A 61 -9.52 20.72 -9.89
CA HIS A 61 -8.66 21.83 -9.51
C HIS A 61 -7.55 21.41 -8.54
N LEU A 62 -7.82 20.50 -7.59
CA LEU A 62 -6.82 19.96 -6.67
C LEU A 62 -5.86 19.02 -7.39
N THR A 63 -6.37 18.19 -8.29
CA THR A 63 -5.53 17.32 -9.12
C THR A 63 -4.60 18.14 -10.01
N CYS A 64 -5.09 19.27 -10.57
CA CYS A 64 -4.29 20.19 -11.36
C CYS A 64 -3.18 20.85 -10.53
N LEU A 65 -3.49 21.32 -9.32
CA LEU A 65 -2.49 21.88 -8.41
C LEU A 65 -1.40 20.86 -8.06
N LEU A 66 -1.78 19.60 -7.79
CA LEU A 66 -0.81 18.55 -7.53
C LEU A 66 0.07 18.24 -8.74
N ARG A 67 -0.51 18.18 -9.95
CA ARG A 67 0.25 17.99 -11.18
C ARG A 67 1.26 19.12 -11.39
N ASN A 68 0.88 20.36 -11.18
CA ASN A 68 1.78 21.51 -11.30
C ASN A 68 2.91 21.46 -10.25
N LEU A 69 2.63 20.99 -9.03
CA LEU A 69 3.64 20.80 -7.99
C LEU A 69 4.70 19.76 -8.38
N TYR A 70 4.32 18.74 -9.15
CA TYR A 70 5.21 17.66 -9.60
C TYR A 70 5.77 17.89 -11.00
N ALA A 71 5.24 18.86 -11.75
CA ALA A 71 5.71 19.20 -13.10
C ALA A 71 7.09 19.85 -13.05
N GLY A 72 7.99 19.42 -13.94
CA GLY A 72 9.31 20.03 -14.09
C GLY A 72 10.23 19.87 -12.86
N GLN A 73 9.96 18.90 -11.97
CA GLN A 73 10.86 18.64 -10.85
C GLN A 73 12.18 18.06 -11.36
N GLU A 74 13.26 18.63 -10.88
CA GLU A 74 14.63 18.20 -11.17
C GLU A 74 15.37 17.88 -9.87
N ALA A 75 16.36 17.00 -9.98
CA ALA A 75 17.27 16.66 -8.90
C ALA A 75 18.71 16.59 -9.37
N ALA A 76 19.62 16.83 -8.45
CA ALA A 76 21.04 16.54 -8.62
C ALA A 76 21.53 15.81 -7.35
N VAL A 77 22.52 14.95 -7.51
CA VAL A 77 23.11 14.19 -6.40
C VAL A 77 24.46 14.77 -6.05
N ARG A 78 24.65 15.13 -4.78
CA ARG A 78 25.94 15.56 -4.26
C ARG A 78 26.73 14.32 -3.84
N THR A 79 27.90 14.15 -4.43
CA THR A 79 28.83 13.07 -4.13
C THR A 79 30.12 13.63 -3.53
N GLY A 80 31.03 12.80 -3.04
CA GLY A 80 32.37 13.21 -2.58
C GLY A 80 33.25 13.81 -3.69
N HIS A 81 32.89 13.60 -4.96
CA HIS A 81 33.62 14.09 -6.13
C HIS A 81 32.96 15.30 -6.83
N GLY A 82 31.87 15.84 -6.27
CA GLY A 82 31.11 16.96 -6.84
C GLY A 82 29.62 16.70 -6.91
N THR A 83 28.91 17.54 -7.65
CA THR A 83 27.45 17.43 -7.87
C THR A 83 27.22 16.93 -9.30
N THR A 84 26.30 15.98 -9.47
CA THR A 84 25.91 15.51 -10.82
C THR A 84 25.19 16.60 -11.59
N ASP A 85 25.04 16.41 -12.90
CA ASP A 85 24.12 17.22 -13.72
C ASP A 85 22.68 17.05 -13.20
N TRP A 86 21.85 18.08 -13.43
CA TRP A 86 20.45 18.06 -13.11
C TRP A 86 19.69 17.10 -14.02
N TYR A 87 18.85 16.26 -13.44
CA TYR A 87 18.00 15.34 -14.19
C TYR A 87 16.54 15.48 -13.76
N GLN A 88 15.63 15.29 -14.71
CA GLN A 88 14.20 15.39 -14.44
C GLN A 88 13.67 14.19 -13.68
N ILE A 89 12.77 14.46 -12.73
CA ILE A 89 12.07 13.45 -11.94
C ILE A 89 10.73 13.16 -12.61
N GLY A 90 10.65 12.02 -13.33
CA GLY A 90 9.43 11.61 -14.04
C GLY A 90 8.50 10.69 -13.23
N ARG A 91 8.91 10.24 -12.04
CA ARG A 91 8.14 9.30 -11.19
C ARG A 91 8.56 9.41 -9.73
N GLY A 92 7.72 8.83 -8.87
CA GLY A 92 7.94 8.80 -7.44
C GLY A 92 7.29 9.98 -6.70
N VAL A 93 7.17 9.83 -5.39
CA VAL A 93 6.73 10.90 -4.49
C VAL A 93 7.86 11.23 -3.52
N ARG A 94 8.01 12.52 -3.19
CA ARG A 94 9.15 13.02 -2.42
C ARG A 94 9.16 12.41 -1.01
N GLN A 95 10.25 11.74 -0.64
CA GLN A 95 10.44 11.26 0.72
C GLN A 95 10.60 12.46 1.69
N GLY A 96 10.01 12.34 2.89
CA GLY A 96 10.02 13.41 3.89
C GLY A 96 8.95 14.50 3.71
N CYS A 97 8.18 14.48 2.63
CA CYS A 97 7.06 15.39 2.43
C CYS A 97 5.76 14.77 2.97
N ILE A 98 5.01 15.51 3.78
CA ILE A 98 3.74 15.06 4.36
C ILE A 98 2.70 14.72 3.27
N LEU A 99 2.70 15.47 2.18
CA LEU A 99 1.81 15.25 1.04
C LEU A 99 2.05 13.89 0.36
N SER A 100 3.31 13.46 0.29
CA SER A 100 3.69 12.20 -0.34
C SER A 100 3.08 10.98 0.36
N PHE A 101 2.96 11.03 1.69
CA PHE A 101 2.25 9.99 2.43
C PHE A 101 0.77 9.93 2.08
N CYS A 102 0.12 11.09 1.92
CA CYS A 102 -1.28 11.15 1.54
C CYS A 102 -1.50 10.60 0.13
N LEU A 103 -0.66 11.01 -0.83
CA LEU A 103 -0.73 10.55 -2.22
C LEU A 103 -0.48 9.05 -2.33
N PHE A 104 0.56 8.55 -1.65
CA PHE A 104 0.84 7.12 -1.62
C PHE A 104 -0.30 6.32 -0.97
N ASN A 105 -0.91 6.84 0.10
CA ASN A 105 -2.06 6.21 0.73
C ASN A 105 -3.25 6.05 -0.22
N LEU A 106 -3.56 7.09 -1.00
CA LEU A 106 -4.62 7.04 -1.99
C LEU A 106 -4.29 6.04 -3.11
N TYR A 107 -3.04 6.03 -3.56
CA TYR A 107 -2.55 5.09 -4.56
C TYR A 107 -2.68 3.64 -4.11
N ALA A 108 -2.24 3.34 -2.90
CA ALA A 108 -2.34 2.02 -2.31
C ALA A 108 -3.79 1.62 -1.97
N GLU A 109 -4.64 2.58 -1.56
CA GLU A 109 -6.07 2.34 -1.33
C GLU A 109 -6.78 1.95 -2.62
N HIS A 110 -6.46 2.60 -3.75
CA HIS A 110 -6.99 2.23 -5.06
C HIS A 110 -6.65 0.78 -5.42
N ILE A 111 -5.38 0.37 -5.24
CA ILE A 111 -4.97 -1.03 -5.47
C ILE A 111 -5.85 -1.98 -4.67
N MET A 112 -5.99 -1.71 -3.37
CA MET A 112 -6.70 -2.61 -2.46
C MET A 112 -8.21 -2.65 -2.70
N ARG A 113 -8.81 -1.58 -3.22
CA ARG A 113 -10.22 -1.60 -3.66
C ARG A 113 -10.41 -2.47 -4.88
N ASN A 114 -9.51 -2.37 -5.85
CA ASN A 114 -9.59 -3.15 -7.09
C ASN A 114 -9.30 -4.64 -6.90
N THR A 115 -8.66 -5.02 -5.78
CA THR A 115 -8.48 -6.45 -5.44
C THR A 115 -9.76 -7.12 -4.97
N GLU A 116 -10.84 -6.34 -4.70
CA GLU A 116 -12.12 -6.86 -4.18
C GLU A 116 -11.95 -7.76 -2.94
N LEU A 117 -10.91 -7.49 -2.14
CA LEU A 117 -10.65 -8.29 -0.94
C LEU A 117 -11.77 -8.19 0.09
N GLU A 118 -12.50 -7.07 0.12
CA GLU A 118 -13.62 -6.87 1.05
C GLU A 118 -14.81 -7.77 0.69
N GLU A 119 -14.99 -8.10 -0.60
CA GLU A 119 -16.03 -8.98 -1.11
C GLU A 119 -15.57 -10.44 -1.15
N ALA A 120 -14.26 -10.70 -1.01
CA ALA A 120 -13.72 -12.05 -1.03
C ALA A 120 -14.24 -12.85 0.18
N GLN A 121 -14.72 -14.07 -0.07
CA GLN A 121 -15.10 -14.99 1.01
C GLN A 121 -13.88 -15.51 1.78
N ALA A 122 -12.69 -15.41 1.18
CA ALA A 122 -11.42 -15.76 1.78
C ALA A 122 -11.07 -14.82 2.94
N GLY A 123 -10.53 -15.38 4.03
CA GLY A 123 -10.17 -14.64 5.23
C GLY A 123 -10.58 -15.36 6.49
N ILE A 124 -10.37 -14.74 7.63
CA ILE A 124 -10.67 -15.29 8.95
C ILE A 124 -12.02 -14.74 9.41
N LYS A 125 -12.98 -15.63 9.61
CA LYS A 125 -14.32 -15.26 10.11
C LYS A 125 -14.33 -15.21 11.64
N ILE A 126 -14.35 -13.98 12.19
CA ILE A 126 -14.45 -13.74 13.64
C ILE A 126 -15.67 -12.86 13.92
N ALA A 127 -16.57 -13.30 14.79
CA ALA A 127 -17.75 -12.56 15.21
C ALA A 127 -18.56 -11.96 14.03
N ARG A 128 -18.84 -12.78 13.01
CA ARG A 128 -19.55 -12.42 11.77
C ARG A 128 -18.83 -11.40 10.88
N ARG A 129 -17.56 -11.10 11.16
CA ARG A 129 -16.73 -10.25 10.29
C ARG A 129 -15.68 -11.10 9.60
N ASN A 130 -15.48 -10.86 8.32
CA ASN A 130 -14.38 -11.44 7.57
C ASN A 130 -13.17 -10.51 7.65
N ILE A 131 -12.04 -11.02 8.13
CA ILE A 131 -10.80 -10.27 8.24
C ILE A 131 -9.77 -10.99 7.38
N ASN A 132 -9.38 -10.37 6.28
CA ASN A 132 -8.42 -10.93 5.33
C ASN A 132 -7.17 -10.07 5.14
N ASN A 133 -7.18 -8.83 5.62
CA ASN A 133 -6.00 -7.97 5.54
C ASN A 133 -5.91 -6.99 6.72
N LEU A 134 -4.67 -6.63 7.08
CA LEU A 134 -4.33 -5.51 7.93
C LEU A 134 -3.29 -4.67 7.22
N ARG A 135 -3.43 -3.35 7.27
CA ARG A 135 -2.56 -2.41 6.55
C ARG A 135 -1.96 -1.39 7.51
N TYR A 136 -0.66 -1.19 7.37
CA TYR A 136 0.06 -0.16 8.11
C TYR A 136 1.19 0.42 7.26
N ALA A 137 1.13 1.72 6.98
CA ALA A 137 2.06 2.39 6.08
C ALA A 137 2.14 1.70 4.70
N GLY A 138 3.32 1.27 4.27
CA GLY A 138 3.53 0.52 3.03
C GLY A 138 3.41 -1.00 3.17
N ASP A 139 3.19 -1.49 4.39
CA ASP A 139 3.14 -2.92 4.67
C ASP A 139 1.69 -3.41 4.77
N THR A 140 1.45 -4.58 4.21
CA THR A 140 0.15 -5.27 4.25
C THR A 140 0.35 -6.67 4.81
N THR A 141 -0.50 -7.06 5.75
CA THR A 141 -0.58 -8.44 6.23
C THR A 141 -1.85 -9.06 5.68
N LEU A 142 -1.71 -10.06 4.83
CA LEU A 142 -2.84 -10.87 4.35
C LEU A 142 -3.05 -12.05 5.28
N MET A 143 -4.30 -12.49 5.42
CA MET A 143 -4.69 -13.56 6.33
C MET A 143 -5.77 -14.44 5.69
N ALA A 144 -5.66 -15.76 5.91
CA ALA A 144 -6.66 -16.72 5.48
C ALA A 144 -6.70 -17.94 6.41
N GLU A 145 -7.77 -18.75 6.32
CA GLU A 145 -7.91 -20.01 7.06
C GLU A 145 -7.14 -21.16 6.38
N THR A 146 -6.81 -21.02 5.09
CA THR A 146 -6.02 -22.00 4.31
C THR A 146 -4.86 -21.33 3.55
N GLU A 147 -3.83 -22.12 3.24
CA GLU A 147 -2.69 -21.65 2.45
C GLU A 147 -3.10 -21.28 1.02
N GLU A 148 -4.00 -22.05 0.42
CA GLU A 148 -4.49 -21.81 -0.94
C GLU A 148 -5.26 -20.49 -1.05
N GLU A 149 -6.15 -20.21 -0.09
CA GLU A 149 -6.83 -18.91 -0.03
C GLU A 149 -5.84 -17.75 0.12
N LEU A 150 -4.83 -17.92 0.99
CA LEU A 150 -3.80 -16.89 1.19
C LEU A 150 -3.01 -16.63 -0.08
N LYS A 151 -2.65 -17.68 -0.81
CA LYS A 151 -1.96 -17.59 -2.10
C LYS A 151 -2.81 -16.84 -3.14
N ASN A 152 -4.09 -17.15 -3.21
CA ASN A 152 -5.02 -16.48 -4.12
C ASN A 152 -5.18 -14.99 -3.78
N LEU A 153 -5.28 -14.62 -2.49
CA LEU A 153 -5.29 -13.23 -2.05
C LEU A 153 -3.99 -12.49 -2.43
N LEU A 154 -2.85 -13.13 -2.22
CA LEU A 154 -1.54 -12.57 -2.58
C LEU A 154 -1.41 -12.33 -4.08
N MET A 155 -1.85 -13.28 -4.90
CA MET A 155 -1.80 -13.14 -6.37
C MET A 155 -2.67 -11.99 -6.86
N LYS A 156 -3.87 -11.81 -6.34
CA LYS A 156 -4.73 -10.65 -6.65
C LYS A 156 -4.05 -9.33 -6.30
N VAL A 157 -3.48 -9.22 -5.10
CA VAL A 157 -2.75 -7.99 -4.68
C VAL A 157 -1.56 -7.74 -5.59
N LYS A 158 -0.82 -8.78 -5.98
CA LYS A 158 0.31 -8.67 -6.89
C LYS A 158 -0.12 -8.14 -8.26
N GLU A 159 -1.13 -8.74 -8.87
CA GLU A 159 -1.64 -8.34 -10.19
C GLU A 159 -2.11 -6.89 -10.21
N GLU A 160 -2.92 -6.46 -9.24
CA GLU A 160 -3.41 -5.09 -9.17
C GLU A 160 -2.27 -4.09 -8.89
N SER A 161 -1.27 -4.48 -8.10
CA SER A 161 -0.09 -3.66 -7.84
C SER A 161 0.76 -3.46 -9.10
N GLU A 162 0.98 -4.53 -9.87
CA GLU A 162 1.74 -4.49 -11.13
C GLU A 162 1.05 -3.62 -12.19
N LYS A 163 -0.29 -3.64 -12.28
CA LYS A 163 -1.06 -2.76 -13.18
C LYS A 163 -0.76 -1.28 -12.96
N VAL A 164 -0.52 -0.88 -11.72
CA VAL A 164 -0.18 0.50 -11.38
C VAL A 164 1.34 0.75 -11.27
N GLY A 165 2.17 -0.28 -11.48
CA GLY A 165 3.63 -0.16 -11.52
C GLY A 165 4.31 -0.31 -10.16
N LEU A 166 3.63 -0.87 -9.15
CA LEU A 166 4.24 -1.23 -7.88
C LEU A 166 4.55 -2.73 -7.85
N ASN A 167 5.75 -3.07 -7.41
CA ASN A 167 6.18 -4.45 -7.25
C ASN A 167 6.24 -4.84 -5.77
N LEU A 168 5.71 -6.01 -5.45
CA LEU A 168 5.86 -6.58 -4.11
C LEU A 168 7.34 -6.94 -3.86
N ASN A 169 7.78 -6.76 -2.62
CA ASN A 169 9.13 -7.11 -2.22
C ASN A 169 9.18 -8.57 -1.78
N ILE A 170 9.56 -9.46 -2.69
CA ILE A 170 9.64 -10.91 -2.46
C ILE A 170 10.61 -11.27 -1.32
N GLN A 171 11.62 -10.46 -1.03
CA GLN A 171 12.56 -10.73 0.07
C GLN A 171 11.98 -10.46 1.46
N LYS A 172 10.85 -9.76 1.52
CA LYS A 172 10.14 -9.45 2.78
C LYS A 172 8.85 -10.26 2.96
N THR A 173 8.52 -11.08 1.98
CA THR A 173 7.27 -11.88 1.95
C THR A 173 7.49 -13.24 2.56
#